data_e94c7b903f528ff78a9dd923f2c1103a
#
_entry.id   e94c7b903f528ff78a9dd923f2c1103a
#
_cell.length_a   1.000
_cell.length_b   1.000
_cell.length_c   1.000
_cell.angle_alpha   90.00
_cell.angle_beta   90.00
_cell.angle_gamma   90.00
#
_symmetry.space_group_name_H-M   'P 1'
#
loop_
_entity.id
_entity.type
_entity.pdbx_description
1 polymer ?
#
loop_
_entity_poly.entity_id
_entity_poly.type
_entity_poly.pdbx_seq_one_letter_code
_entity_poly.pdbx_strand_id
1 'polypeptide(L)'
;MQIILSLYRNFNIAYFQILLFGTIILPHCFNNNIDVHSRTASNIFKVDPENINFNQRRTAKVVNFSIMYGAGPFRLSQELDISMKEAKKIIETYFDTYPGIKTFMDNTLSRAREKGYVETLLGRRRYADGLTSSNMNIIKAEERACINMPIQGTAAELIKIAMINVNDRIKKSRLNSKMILQIHDELLFEVPKNELDLLSSIVKEEMENAIELDIPLKVDCDYGKNWFEAH
;
A
#
# COMPACT_ATOMS: atom_id res chain seq x y z
N MET A 1 -7.37 26.32 22.42
CA MET A 1 -6.15 25.53 22.24
C MET A 1 -6.38 24.67 21.00
N GLN A 2 -5.57 24.84 19.98
CA GLN A 2 -5.61 24.04 18.76
C GLN A 2 -4.77 22.79 18.96
N ILE A 3 -5.21 21.70 18.38
CA ILE A 3 -4.57 20.38 18.44
C ILE A 3 -4.27 19.96 17.01
N ILE A 4 -3.15 19.32 16.77
CA ILE A 4 -2.85 18.65 15.52
C ILE A 4 -3.43 17.25 15.61
N LEU A 5 -4.34 16.92 14.70
CA LEU A 5 -4.89 15.60 14.50
C LEU A 5 -4.19 15.00 13.27
N SER A 6 -3.55 13.88 13.48
CA SER A 6 -2.96 13.07 12.41
C SER A 6 -3.82 11.82 12.22
N LEU A 7 -4.30 11.64 11.01
CA LEU A 7 -4.94 10.39 10.62
C LEU A 7 -4.10 9.78 9.51
N TYR A 8 -3.50 8.66 9.81
CA TYR A 8 -2.76 7.88 8.85
C TYR A 8 -3.47 6.54 8.64
N ARG A 9 -3.44 6.12 7.42
CA ARG A 9 -3.80 4.74 7.14
C ARG A 9 -2.64 3.88 7.61
N ASN A 10 -2.93 2.92 8.44
CA ASN A 10 -2.07 1.75 8.59
C ASN A 10 -2.08 0.96 7.27
N PHE A 11 -2.16 1.76 6.21
CA PHE A 11 -2.28 1.35 4.84
C PHE A 11 -0.89 1.28 4.24
N ASN A 12 -0.22 0.25 4.62
CA ASN A 12 0.94 -0.15 3.87
C ASN A 12 0.48 -0.34 2.41
N ILE A 13 0.94 0.50 1.47
CA ILE A 13 0.64 0.41 0.04
C ILE A 13 0.83 -1.03 -0.45
N ALA A 14 1.78 -1.77 0.15
CA ALA A 14 1.95 -3.20 -0.02
C ALA A 14 0.69 -4.01 0.32
N TYR A 15 -0.07 -3.61 1.30
CA TYR A 15 -1.32 -4.29 1.65
C TYR A 15 -2.41 -4.08 0.60
N PHE A 16 -2.52 -2.89 0.04
CA PHE A 16 -3.46 -2.61 -1.06
C PHE A 16 -3.11 -3.39 -2.33
N GLN A 17 -1.82 -3.55 -2.61
CA GLN A 17 -1.31 -4.36 -3.71
C GLN A 17 -1.71 -5.82 -3.59
N ILE A 18 -1.59 -6.33 -2.38
CA ILE A 18 -1.97 -7.69 -2.01
C ILE A 18 -3.50 -7.88 -2.07
N LEU A 19 -4.27 -6.82 -1.77
CA LEU A 19 -5.73 -6.83 -1.75
C LEU A 19 -6.39 -6.90 -3.12
N LEU A 20 -5.87 -6.14 -4.08
CA LEU A 20 -6.45 -6.06 -5.42
C LEU A 20 -6.31 -7.35 -6.23
N PHE A 21 -5.40 -8.25 -5.84
CA PHE A 21 -4.98 -9.35 -6.72
C PHE A 21 -4.93 -10.72 -6.04
N GLY A 22 -5.67 -10.87 -4.98
CA GLY A 22 -6.18 -12.04 -4.32
C GLY A 22 -5.54 -13.39 -4.59
N THR A 23 -4.81 -13.86 -3.62
CA THR A 23 -4.92 -15.25 -3.21
C THR A 23 -5.82 -15.29 -1.98
N ILE A 24 -6.57 -16.35 -1.80
CA ILE A 24 -7.44 -16.60 -0.62
C ILE A 24 -6.71 -16.37 0.72
N ILE A 25 -5.39 -16.51 0.73
CA ILE A 25 -4.54 -16.41 1.91
C ILE A 25 -4.44 -14.97 2.44
N LEU A 26 -4.35 -13.97 1.56
CA LEU A 26 -4.10 -12.59 1.98
C LEU A 26 -5.37 -11.87 2.45
N PRO A 27 -6.52 -11.96 1.76
CA PRO A 27 -7.80 -11.52 2.31
C PRO A 27 -8.10 -12.18 3.67
N HIS A 28 -7.78 -13.47 3.84
CA HIS A 28 -7.92 -14.15 5.12
C HIS A 28 -7.04 -13.52 6.23
N CYS A 29 -5.79 -13.18 5.92
CA CYS A 29 -4.90 -12.51 6.89
C CYS A 29 -5.48 -11.15 7.34
N PHE A 30 -5.99 -10.34 6.40
CA PHE A 30 -6.56 -9.02 6.70
C PHE A 30 -7.86 -9.11 7.49
N ASN A 31 -8.79 -9.94 7.04
CA ASN A 31 -10.07 -10.11 7.73
C ASN A 31 -9.92 -10.66 9.15
N ASN A 32 -8.81 -11.35 9.44
CA ASN A 32 -8.52 -11.91 10.76
C ASN A 32 -7.41 -11.19 11.52
N ASN A 33 -6.96 -10.00 11.08
CA ASN A 33 -5.89 -9.21 11.70
C ASN A 33 -4.55 -9.98 11.84
N ILE A 34 -4.25 -10.89 10.90
CA ILE A 34 -2.99 -11.65 10.91
C ILE A 34 -1.88 -10.79 10.28
N ASP A 35 -0.74 -10.66 10.95
CA ASP A 35 0.42 -9.94 10.41
C ASP A 35 1.00 -10.64 9.18
N VAL A 36 0.80 -10.03 8.01
CA VAL A 36 1.27 -10.57 6.72
C VAL A 36 2.78 -10.73 6.67
N HIS A 37 3.53 -9.83 7.30
CA HIS A 37 4.99 -9.93 7.30
C HIS A 37 5.46 -11.14 8.12
N SER A 38 4.84 -11.42 9.26
CA SER A 38 5.11 -12.63 10.03
C SER A 38 4.71 -13.89 9.28
N ARG A 39 3.57 -13.86 8.55
CA ARG A 39 3.17 -14.98 7.70
C ARG A 39 4.15 -15.24 6.56
N THR A 40 4.62 -14.18 5.90
CA THR A 40 5.64 -14.28 4.86
C THR A 40 6.97 -14.80 5.43
N ALA A 41 7.38 -14.30 6.60
CA ALA A 41 8.57 -14.78 7.29
C ALA A 41 8.49 -16.28 7.61
N SER A 42 7.36 -16.74 8.13
CA SER A 42 7.09 -18.16 8.39
C SER A 42 7.32 -19.02 7.15
N ASN A 43 6.82 -18.59 6.01
CA ASN A 43 6.97 -19.32 4.75
C ASN A 43 8.41 -19.31 4.22
N ILE A 44 9.14 -18.19 4.33
CA ILE A 44 10.52 -18.07 3.85
C ILE A 44 11.48 -18.85 4.75
N PHE A 45 11.36 -18.68 6.07
CA PHE A 45 12.31 -19.25 7.05
C PHE A 45 11.89 -20.64 7.55
N LYS A 46 10.67 -21.12 7.21
CA LYS A 46 10.12 -22.40 7.67
C LYS A 46 10.05 -22.47 9.20
N VAL A 47 9.60 -21.39 9.83
CA VAL A 47 9.43 -21.24 11.29
C VAL A 47 7.98 -20.94 11.56
N ASP A 48 7.43 -21.46 12.66
CA ASP A 48 6.06 -21.18 13.06
C ASP A 48 5.84 -19.66 13.26
N PRO A 49 4.67 -19.11 12.88
CA PRO A 49 4.39 -17.68 12.98
C PRO A 49 4.62 -17.07 14.36
N GLU A 50 4.36 -17.86 15.42
CA GLU A 50 4.55 -17.44 16.81
C GLU A 50 6.02 -17.33 17.23
N ASN A 51 6.92 -18.00 16.51
CA ASN A 51 8.36 -18.02 16.76
C ASN A 51 9.16 -17.10 15.85
N ILE A 52 8.50 -16.25 15.06
CA ILE A 52 9.16 -15.28 14.17
C ILE A 52 9.79 -14.17 14.98
N ASN A 53 11.13 -14.04 14.87
CA ASN A 53 11.84 -12.96 15.50
C ASN A 53 11.78 -11.65 14.69
N PHE A 54 12.18 -10.54 15.33
CA PHE A 54 12.16 -9.20 14.73
C PHE A 54 12.92 -9.11 13.39
N ASN A 55 14.09 -9.74 13.29
CA ASN A 55 14.91 -9.70 12.07
C ASN A 55 14.26 -10.47 10.92
N GLN A 56 13.67 -11.63 11.19
CA GLN A 56 12.95 -12.42 10.20
C GLN A 56 11.73 -11.65 9.68
N ARG A 57 10.97 -11.03 10.58
CA ARG A 57 9.83 -10.17 10.19
C ARG A 57 10.28 -8.97 9.36
N ARG A 58 11.38 -8.31 9.74
CA ARG A 58 11.97 -7.20 8.98
C ARG A 58 12.40 -7.64 7.58
N THR A 59 13.07 -8.78 7.46
CA THR A 59 13.45 -9.36 6.17
C THR A 59 12.22 -9.64 5.31
N ALA A 60 11.20 -10.27 5.85
CA ALA A 60 9.94 -10.54 5.13
C ALA A 60 9.24 -9.24 4.71
N LYS A 61 9.31 -8.16 5.51
CA LYS A 61 8.83 -6.84 5.13
C LYS A 61 9.56 -6.33 3.88
N VAL A 62 10.89 -6.42 3.85
CA VAL A 62 11.70 -6.04 2.67
C VAL A 62 11.33 -6.90 1.46
N VAL A 63 11.20 -8.21 1.62
CA VAL A 63 10.79 -9.13 0.55
C VAL A 63 9.43 -8.77 -0.03
N ASN A 64 8.42 -8.59 0.82
CA ASN A 64 7.09 -8.21 0.41
C ASN A 64 7.10 -6.92 -0.44
N PHE A 65 7.79 -5.89 0.02
CA PHE A 65 7.88 -4.63 -0.71
C PHE A 65 8.66 -4.76 -2.02
N SER A 66 9.86 -5.33 -1.96
CA SER A 66 10.75 -5.40 -3.11
C SER A 66 10.13 -6.18 -4.26
N ILE A 67 9.56 -7.36 -3.98
CA ILE A 67 8.93 -8.19 -5.02
C ILE A 67 7.73 -7.47 -5.61
N MET A 68 6.91 -6.85 -4.80
CA MET A 68 5.73 -6.13 -5.27
C MET A 68 6.08 -4.91 -6.12
N TYR A 69 7.20 -4.26 -5.86
CA TYR A 69 7.75 -3.21 -6.72
C TYR A 69 8.53 -3.76 -7.93
N GLY A 70 8.42 -5.06 -8.22
CA GLY A 70 9.04 -5.69 -9.37
C GLY A 70 10.56 -5.87 -9.24
N ALA A 71 11.09 -5.97 -8.01
CA ALA A 71 12.49 -6.28 -7.82
C ALA A 71 12.80 -7.72 -8.27
N GLY A 72 13.83 -7.85 -9.12
CA GLY A 72 14.40 -9.15 -9.46
C GLY A 72 15.43 -9.63 -8.44
N PRO A 73 16.00 -10.84 -8.64
CA PRO A 73 16.94 -11.45 -7.70
C PRO A 73 18.16 -10.59 -7.39
N PHE A 74 18.68 -9.84 -8.37
CA PHE A 74 19.84 -8.96 -8.18
C PHE A 74 19.54 -7.86 -7.16
N ARG A 75 18.41 -7.14 -7.32
CA ARG A 75 18.03 -6.07 -6.40
C ARG A 75 17.76 -6.63 -4.99
N LEU A 76 17.03 -7.72 -4.91
CA LEU A 76 16.71 -8.35 -3.63
C LEU A 76 17.98 -8.84 -2.89
N SER A 77 18.98 -9.39 -3.63
CA SER A 77 20.26 -9.81 -3.04
C SER A 77 21.03 -8.64 -2.44
N GLN A 78 21.01 -7.46 -3.09
CA GLN A 78 21.63 -6.25 -2.58
C GLN A 78 20.90 -5.68 -1.34
N GLU A 79 19.57 -5.68 -1.36
CA GLU A 79 18.77 -5.15 -0.25
C GLU A 79 18.86 -6.01 1.03
N LEU A 80 19.04 -7.32 0.88
CA LEU A 80 19.12 -8.26 2.00
C LEU A 80 20.54 -8.69 2.37
N ASP A 81 21.55 -8.27 1.59
CA ASP A 81 22.95 -8.71 1.72
C ASP A 81 23.10 -10.25 1.69
N ILE A 82 22.45 -10.89 0.70
CA ILE A 82 22.47 -12.34 0.49
C ILE A 82 22.95 -12.68 -0.92
N SER A 83 23.24 -13.96 -1.15
CA SER A 83 23.61 -14.42 -2.48
C SER A 83 22.46 -14.35 -3.49
N MET A 84 22.81 -14.20 -4.77
CA MET A 84 21.84 -14.25 -5.89
C MET A 84 21.00 -15.54 -5.89
N LYS A 85 21.61 -16.66 -5.49
CA LYS A 85 20.94 -17.96 -5.42
C LYS A 85 19.87 -17.99 -4.32
N GLU A 86 20.18 -17.42 -3.16
CA GLU A 86 19.22 -17.30 -2.05
C GLU A 86 18.09 -16.33 -2.41
N ALA A 87 18.42 -15.17 -2.99
CA ALA A 87 17.41 -14.21 -3.43
C ALA A 87 16.43 -14.82 -4.46
N LYS A 88 16.95 -15.62 -5.41
CA LYS A 88 16.12 -16.33 -6.37
C LYS A 88 15.19 -17.33 -5.69
N LYS A 89 15.70 -18.13 -4.75
CA LYS A 89 14.92 -19.09 -3.97
C LYS A 89 13.83 -18.40 -3.13
N ILE A 90 14.13 -17.24 -2.53
CA ILE A 90 13.13 -16.45 -1.78
C ILE A 90 12.00 -15.98 -2.71
N ILE A 91 12.33 -15.47 -3.90
CA ILE A 91 11.33 -15.02 -4.90
C ILE A 91 10.47 -16.19 -5.37
N GLU A 92 11.05 -17.35 -5.65
CA GLU A 92 10.33 -18.56 -6.02
C GLU A 92 9.36 -18.98 -4.90
N THR A 93 9.85 -19.11 -3.67
CA THR A 93 9.01 -19.43 -2.49
C THR A 93 7.89 -18.41 -2.29
N TYR A 94 8.15 -17.13 -2.53
CA TYR A 94 7.16 -16.07 -2.42
C TYR A 94 6.02 -16.24 -3.43
N PHE A 95 6.34 -16.48 -4.70
CA PHE A 95 5.32 -16.69 -5.74
C PHE A 95 4.60 -18.02 -5.60
N ASP A 96 5.24 -19.06 -5.09
CA ASP A 96 4.57 -20.32 -4.74
C ASP A 96 3.56 -20.12 -3.59
N THR A 97 3.90 -19.25 -2.64
CA THR A 97 3.00 -18.91 -1.53
C THR A 97 1.86 -17.99 -1.98
N TYR A 98 2.15 -17.05 -2.91
CA TYR A 98 1.23 -16.01 -3.36
C TYR A 98 1.06 -16.01 -4.90
N PRO A 99 0.52 -17.10 -5.51
CA PRO A 99 0.45 -17.22 -6.96
C PRO A 99 -0.41 -16.14 -7.63
N GLY A 100 -1.41 -15.59 -6.94
CA GLY A 100 -2.22 -14.49 -7.45
C GLY A 100 -1.43 -13.21 -7.70
N ILE A 101 -0.38 -12.95 -6.92
CA ILE A 101 0.50 -11.78 -7.16
C ILE A 101 1.23 -11.95 -8.49
N LYS A 102 1.78 -13.14 -8.74
CA LYS A 102 2.43 -13.43 -10.01
C LYS A 102 1.46 -13.29 -11.20
N THR A 103 0.28 -13.88 -11.06
CA THR A 103 -0.79 -13.79 -12.09
C THR A 103 -1.17 -12.33 -12.37
N PHE A 104 -1.30 -11.51 -11.35
CA PHE A 104 -1.55 -10.08 -11.51
C PHE A 104 -0.44 -9.37 -12.29
N MET A 105 0.82 -9.58 -11.90
CA MET A 105 1.97 -8.96 -12.56
C MET A 105 2.02 -9.36 -14.05
N ASP A 106 1.89 -10.64 -14.34
CA ASP A 106 1.90 -11.18 -15.70
C ASP A 106 0.73 -10.63 -16.55
N ASN A 107 -0.48 -10.61 -16.00
CA ASN A 107 -1.67 -10.05 -16.66
C ASN A 107 -1.55 -8.55 -16.91
N THR A 108 -1.02 -7.80 -15.93
CA THR A 108 -0.82 -6.35 -16.06
C THR A 108 0.16 -6.04 -17.19
N LEU A 109 1.28 -6.75 -17.26
CA LEU A 109 2.26 -6.58 -18.33
C LEU A 109 1.74 -7.02 -19.70
N SER A 110 0.98 -8.11 -19.75
CA SER A 110 0.35 -8.57 -20.98
C SER A 110 -0.62 -7.51 -21.52
N ARG A 111 -1.52 -7.01 -20.66
CA ARG A 111 -2.47 -5.95 -21.04
C ARG A 111 -1.76 -4.64 -21.41
N ALA A 112 -0.68 -4.28 -20.70
CA ALA A 112 0.10 -3.09 -21.01
C ALA A 112 0.73 -3.17 -22.40
N ARG A 113 1.23 -4.33 -22.81
CA ARG A 113 1.78 -4.55 -24.17
C ARG A 113 0.70 -4.55 -25.24
N GLU A 114 -0.47 -5.10 -24.95
CA GLU A 114 -1.61 -5.14 -25.88
C GLU A 114 -2.24 -3.76 -26.08
N LYS A 115 -2.53 -3.04 -24.98
CA LYS A 115 -3.29 -1.78 -25.00
C LYS A 115 -2.41 -0.52 -25.10
N GLY A 116 -1.11 -0.64 -24.81
CA GLY A 116 -0.19 0.50 -24.72
C GLY A 116 -0.30 1.32 -23.44
N TYR A 117 -1.11 0.90 -22.46
CA TYR A 117 -1.27 1.59 -21.18
C TYR A 117 -1.71 0.63 -20.06
N VAL A 118 -1.59 1.10 -18.82
CA VAL A 118 -2.17 0.50 -17.61
C VAL A 118 -3.16 1.48 -16.97
N GLU A 119 -4.10 0.95 -16.18
CA GLU A 119 -5.18 1.73 -15.55
C GLU A 119 -5.24 1.46 -14.05
N THR A 120 -5.64 2.49 -13.28
CA THR A 120 -6.07 2.34 -11.89
C THR A 120 -7.45 1.66 -11.82
N LEU A 121 -7.93 1.34 -10.61
CA LEU A 121 -9.32 0.86 -10.41
C LEU A 121 -10.36 1.85 -10.90
N LEU A 122 -10.07 3.15 -10.85
CA LEU A 122 -10.99 4.22 -11.26
C LEU A 122 -10.77 4.66 -12.71
N GLY A 123 -9.95 3.93 -13.48
CA GLY A 123 -9.78 4.14 -14.93
C GLY A 123 -8.76 5.22 -15.31
N ARG A 124 -7.97 5.74 -14.38
CA ARG A 124 -6.86 6.64 -14.73
C ARG A 124 -5.77 5.87 -15.46
N ARG A 125 -5.33 6.39 -16.60
CA ARG A 125 -4.37 5.73 -17.48
C ARG A 125 -2.96 6.29 -17.35
N ARG A 126 -1.98 5.39 -17.50
CA ARG A 126 -0.58 5.69 -17.74
C ARG A 126 -0.12 4.93 -18.96
N TYR A 127 0.37 5.65 -19.98
CA TYR A 127 0.92 5.03 -21.18
C TYR A 127 2.23 4.31 -20.89
N ALA A 128 2.46 3.20 -21.60
CA ALA A 128 3.54 2.25 -21.38
C ALA A 128 4.53 2.24 -22.55
N ASP A 129 4.87 3.41 -23.07
CA ASP A 129 5.68 3.60 -24.29
C ASP A 129 7.06 2.94 -24.19
N GLY A 130 7.63 2.87 -22.99
CA GLY A 130 8.93 2.25 -22.74
C GLY A 130 8.96 0.72 -22.99
N LEU A 131 7.80 0.04 -23.03
CA LEU A 131 7.75 -1.39 -23.31
C LEU A 131 8.14 -1.76 -24.75
N THR A 132 8.11 -0.81 -25.68
CA THR A 132 8.51 -0.98 -27.08
C THR A 132 9.95 -0.57 -27.36
N SER A 133 10.71 -0.17 -26.35
CA SER A 133 12.12 0.24 -26.48
C SER A 133 13.01 -0.92 -26.92
N SER A 134 14.07 -0.62 -27.69
CA SER A 134 15.15 -1.57 -27.96
C SER A 134 16.12 -1.76 -26.78
N ASN A 135 16.06 -0.88 -25.76
CA ASN A 135 16.92 -0.93 -24.60
C ASN A 135 16.27 -1.72 -23.45
N MET A 136 16.86 -2.85 -23.08
CA MET A 136 16.37 -3.73 -22.02
C MET A 136 16.26 -3.05 -20.65
N ASN A 137 17.09 -2.05 -20.35
CA ASN A 137 17.00 -1.32 -19.07
C ASN A 137 15.74 -0.43 -19.04
N ILE A 138 15.39 0.19 -20.17
CA ILE A 138 14.16 0.97 -20.33
C ILE A 138 12.95 0.05 -20.20
N ILE A 139 12.95 -1.09 -20.90
CA ILE A 139 11.84 -2.07 -20.81
C ILE A 139 11.63 -2.50 -19.36
N LYS A 140 12.68 -2.94 -18.66
CA LYS A 140 12.59 -3.37 -17.25
C LYS A 140 12.13 -2.26 -16.31
N ALA A 141 12.53 -1.02 -16.55
CA ALA A 141 12.06 0.12 -15.76
C ALA A 141 10.57 0.37 -16.01
N GLU A 142 10.13 0.30 -17.27
CA GLU A 142 8.75 0.45 -17.67
C GLU A 142 7.85 -0.67 -17.13
N GLU A 143 8.31 -1.93 -17.19
CA GLU A 143 7.60 -3.08 -16.60
C GLU A 143 7.31 -2.85 -15.11
N ARG A 144 8.30 -2.40 -14.34
CA ARG A 144 8.11 -2.05 -12.92
C ARG A 144 7.10 -0.92 -12.74
N ALA A 145 7.19 0.12 -13.57
CA ALA A 145 6.25 1.24 -13.52
C ALA A 145 4.81 0.81 -13.87
N CYS A 146 4.64 -0.09 -14.85
CA CYS A 146 3.34 -0.66 -15.20
C CYS A 146 2.75 -1.51 -14.08
N ILE A 147 3.55 -2.32 -13.40
CA ILE A 147 3.09 -3.14 -12.26
C ILE A 147 2.66 -2.25 -11.09
N ASN A 148 3.41 -1.19 -10.81
CA ASN A 148 3.17 -0.32 -9.66
C ASN A 148 2.00 0.66 -9.86
N MET A 149 1.78 1.13 -11.09
CA MET A 149 0.84 2.19 -11.37
C MET A 149 -0.62 1.88 -10.99
N PRO A 150 -1.20 0.71 -11.32
CA PRO A 150 -2.58 0.41 -10.94
C PRO A 150 -2.82 0.55 -9.44
N ILE A 151 -1.82 0.27 -8.66
CA ILE A 151 -1.84 0.20 -7.20
C ILE A 151 -1.59 1.57 -6.58
N GLN A 152 -0.41 2.15 -6.86
CA GLN A 152 -0.05 3.47 -6.33
C GLN A 152 -0.99 4.56 -6.85
N GLY A 153 -1.40 4.43 -8.12
CA GLY A 153 -2.38 5.34 -8.72
C GLY A 153 -3.73 5.26 -8.03
N THR A 154 -4.24 4.06 -7.77
CA THR A 154 -5.51 3.88 -7.05
C THR A 154 -5.41 4.40 -5.62
N ALA A 155 -4.30 4.15 -4.90
CA ALA A 155 -4.09 4.70 -3.56
C ALA A 155 -4.09 6.24 -3.57
N ALA A 156 -3.47 6.86 -4.58
CA ALA A 156 -3.47 8.32 -4.75
C ALA A 156 -4.87 8.89 -5.09
N GLU A 157 -5.69 8.15 -5.82
CA GLU A 157 -7.08 8.54 -6.10
C GLU A 157 -7.95 8.44 -4.84
N LEU A 158 -7.78 7.37 -4.10
CA LEU A 158 -8.50 7.09 -2.89
C LEU A 158 -8.29 8.18 -1.83
N ILE A 159 -7.03 8.61 -1.60
CA ILE A 159 -6.76 9.71 -0.65
C ILE A 159 -7.40 11.03 -1.11
N LYS A 160 -7.43 11.32 -2.41
CA LYS A 160 -8.09 12.51 -2.96
C LYS A 160 -9.61 12.48 -2.79
N ILE A 161 -10.24 11.34 -2.99
CA ILE A 161 -11.68 11.16 -2.74
C ILE A 161 -11.97 11.38 -1.26
N ALA A 162 -11.18 10.76 -0.38
CA ALA A 162 -11.29 10.97 1.06
C ALA A 162 -11.15 12.44 1.45
N MET A 163 -10.16 13.15 0.90
CA MET A 163 -9.95 14.59 1.14
C MET A 163 -11.18 15.43 0.74
N ILE A 164 -11.78 15.13 -0.40
CA ILE A 164 -12.99 15.84 -0.89
C ILE A 164 -14.15 15.58 0.07
N ASN A 165 -14.41 14.32 0.39
CA ASN A 165 -15.51 13.92 1.26
C ASN A 165 -15.36 14.52 2.66
N VAL A 166 -14.16 14.44 3.25
CA VAL A 166 -13.86 15.05 4.57
C VAL A 166 -14.09 16.56 4.54
N ASN A 167 -13.60 17.26 3.52
CA ASN A 167 -13.78 18.71 3.39
C ASN A 167 -15.28 19.08 3.33
N ASP A 168 -16.08 18.31 2.60
CA ASP A 168 -17.51 18.53 2.48
C ASP A 168 -18.24 18.25 3.80
N ARG A 169 -17.81 17.20 4.54
CA ARG A 169 -18.37 16.90 5.86
C ARG A 169 -18.01 17.98 6.89
N ILE A 170 -16.79 18.50 6.91
CA ILE A 170 -16.36 19.62 7.76
C ILE A 170 -17.27 20.83 7.52
N LYS A 171 -17.50 21.21 6.23
CA LYS A 171 -18.38 22.33 5.87
C LYS A 171 -19.82 22.11 6.29
N LYS A 172 -20.39 20.93 5.98
CA LYS A 172 -21.77 20.55 6.34
C LYS A 172 -22.00 20.57 7.86
N SER A 173 -21.01 20.09 8.61
CA SER A 173 -21.04 20.07 10.08
C SER A 173 -20.67 21.41 10.72
N ARG A 174 -20.35 22.43 9.92
CA ARG A 174 -19.96 23.80 10.36
C ARG A 174 -18.78 23.78 11.37
N LEU A 175 -17.83 22.89 11.19
CA LEU A 175 -16.63 22.81 12.01
C LEU A 175 -15.64 23.92 11.63
N ASN A 176 -14.89 24.39 12.63
CA ASN A 176 -13.78 25.34 12.45
C ASN A 176 -12.46 24.62 12.17
N SER A 177 -12.45 23.32 12.23
CA SER A 177 -11.31 22.44 11.92
C SER A 177 -10.88 22.60 10.47
N LYS A 178 -9.57 22.49 10.21
CA LYS A 178 -8.99 22.67 8.88
C LYS A 178 -8.07 21.52 8.52
N MET A 179 -8.25 20.95 7.33
CA MET A 179 -7.24 20.08 6.72
C MET A 179 -6.09 20.96 6.27
N ILE A 180 -4.87 20.72 6.78
CA ILE A 180 -3.71 21.58 6.55
C ILE A 180 -2.65 20.96 5.66
N LEU A 181 -2.51 19.64 5.68
CA LEU A 181 -1.45 18.96 4.93
C LEU A 181 -1.83 17.51 4.60
N GLN A 182 -1.30 17.02 3.49
CA GLN A 182 -1.28 15.60 3.12
C GLN A 182 0.17 15.16 2.97
N ILE A 183 0.55 14.07 3.65
CA ILE A 183 1.87 13.44 3.54
C ILE A 183 1.64 11.97 3.21
N HIS A 184 1.97 11.55 1.97
CA HIS A 184 1.67 10.20 1.48
C HIS A 184 0.19 9.82 1.64
N ASP A 185 -0.13 8.97 2.60
CA ASP A 185 -1.45 8.46 2.97
C ASP A 185 -1.96 9.02 4.31
N GLU A 186 -1.27 10.02 4.84
CA GLU A 186 -1.61 10.74 6.07
C GLU A 186 -2.29 12.07 5.76
N LEU A 187 -3.33 12.39 6.52
CA LEU A 187 -4.00 13.69 6.51
C LEU A 187 -3.83 14.37 7.86
N LEU A 188 -3.35 15.61 7.84
CA LEU A 188 -3.14 16.44 9.03
C LEU A 188 -4.20 17.53 9.11
N PHE A 189 -4.71 17.73 10.32
CA PHE A 189 -5.75 18.72 10.60
C PHE A 189 -5.34 19.60 11.78
N GLU A 190 -5.65 20.88 11.68
CA GLU A 190 -5.68 21.81 12.81
C GLU A 190 -7.09 21.80 13.39
N VAL A 191 -7.24 21.46 14.67
CA VAL A 191 -8.52 21.12 15.28
C VAL A 191 -8.75 21.88 16.58
N PRO A 192 -9.86 22.62 16.76
CA PRO A 192 -10.29 23.09 18.07
C PRO A 192 -10.57 21.91 19.01
N LYS A 193 -10.14 22.01 20.27
CA LYS A 193 -10.23 20.91 21.23
C LYS A 193 -11.63 20.33 21.39
N ASN A 194 -12.66 21.16 21.29
CA ASN A 194 -14.06 20.74 21.38
C ASN A 194 -14.61 20.05 20.13
N GLU A 195 -13.85 20.03 19.03
CA GLU A 195 -14.24 19.39 17.77
C GLU A 195 -13.47 18.06 17.53
N LEU A 196 -12.49 17.73 18.38
CA LEU A 196 -11.56 16.63 18.17
C LEU A 196 -12.26 15.28 17.94
N ASP A 197 -13.16 14.88 18.83
CA ASP A 197 -13.83 13.58 18.77
C ASP A 197 -14.74 13.49 17.53
N LEU A 198 -15.49 14.56 17.24
CA LEU A 198 -16.37 14.62 16.09
C LEU A 198 -15.59 14.57 14.78
N LEU A 199 -14.52 15.38 14.67
CA LEU A 199 -13.68 15.36 13.46
C LEU A 199 -12.97 14.02 13.27
N SER A 200 -12.42 13.44 14.33
CA SER A 200 -11.78 12.12 14.27
C SER A 200 -12.73 11.06 13.71
N SER A 201 -13.99 11.06 14.18
CA SER A 201 -15.02 10.15 13.67
C SER A 201 -15.33 10.40 12.19
N ILE A 202 -15.53 11.66 11.80
CA ILE A 202 -15.81 12.04 10.41
C ILE A 202 -14.68 11.61 9.48
N VAL A 203 -13.44 11.95 9.82
CA VAL A 203 -12.29 11.68 8.95
C VAL A 203 -12.07 10.18 8.81
N LYS A 204 -12.17 9.43 9.91
CA LYS A 204 -12.07 7.99 9.90
C LYS A 204 -13.14 7.36 8.99
N GLU A 205 -14.40 7.73 9.16
CA GLU A 205 -15.51 7.25 8.34
C GLU A 205 -15.29 7.53 6.84
N GLU A 206 -14.94 8.77 6.47
CA GLU A 206 -14.75 9.16 5.06
C GLU A 206 -13.50 8.55 4.43
N MET A 207 -12.43 8.35 5.21
CA MET A 207 -11.23 7.68 4.71
C MET A 207 -11.43 6.17 4.54
N GLU A 208 -12.13 5.52 5.48
CA GLU A 208 -12.41 4.08 5.42
C GLU A 208 -13.39 3.73 4.30
N ASN A 209 -14.33 4.62 4.00
CA ASN A 209 -15.37 4.42 2.97
C ASN A 209 -15.12 5.21 1.68
N ALA A 210 -13.92 5.69 1.44
CA ALA A 210 -13.62 6.51 0.27
C ALA A 210 -13.90 5.80 -1.07
N ILE A 211 -13.65 4.49 -1.13
CA ILE A 211 -14.08 3.58 -2.21
C ILE A 211 -14.49 2.24 -1.62
N GLU A 212 -15.44 1.57 -2.28
CA GLU A 212 -15.84 0.22 -1.90
C GLU A 212 -14.78 -0.79 -2.34
N LEU A 213 -14.31 -1.61 -1.39
CA LEU A 213 -13.33 -2.67 -1.62
C LEU A 213 -13.80 -3.94 -0.91
N ASP A 214 -13.40 -5.10 -1.43
CA ASP A 214 -13.69 -6.41 -0.82
C ASP A 214 -13.07 -6.57 0.58
N ILE A 215 -12.19 -5.67 0.98
CA ILE A 215 -11.51 -5.68 2.28
C ILE A 215 -11.62 -4.32 2.94
N PRO A 216 -11.93 -4.29 4.26
CA PRO A 216 -12.08 -3.05 4.97
C PRO A 216 -10.77 -2.27 5.05
N LEU A 217 -10.85 -0.99 4.72
CA LEU A 217 -9.77 -0.04 4.98
C LEU A 217 -9.80 0.31 6.47
N LYS A 218 -8.64 0.33 7.11
CA LYS A 218 -8.51 0.77 8.51
C LYS A 218 -7.68 2.04 8.59
N VAL A 219 -8.15 2.98 9.39
CA VAL A 219 -7.52 4.27 9.61
C VAL A 219 -7.21 4.42 11.10
N ASP A 220 -5.94 4.66 11.40
CA ASP A 220 -5.49 5.02 12.74
C ASP A 220 -5.51 6.55 12.90
N CYS A 221 -5.71 6.99 14.11
CA CYS A 221 -5.90 8.39 14.42
C CYS A 221 -5.16 8.73 15.72
N ASP A 222 -4.21 9.64 15.62
CA ASP A 222 -3.48 10.16 16.75
C ASP A 222 -3.54 11.69 16.81
N TYR A 223 -3.31 12.29 17.96
CA TYR A 223 -3.36 13.72 18.11
C TYR A 223 -2.30 14.23 19.12
N GLY A 224 -1.84 15.45 18.91
CA GLY A 224 -0.84 16.09 19.75
C GLY A 224 -0.87 17.61 19.63
N LYS A 225 0.00 18.29 20.33
CA LYS A 225 0.17 19.75 20.23
C LYS A 225 0.92 20.15 18.95
N ASN A 226 1.61 19.21 18.35
CA ASN A 226 2.37 19.34 17.11
C ASN A 226 2.40 17.98 16.41
N TRP A 227 2.89 17.94 15.16
CA TRP A 227 2.94 16.72 14.38
C TRP A 227 3.82 15.62 15.00
N PHE A 228 4.92 15.99 15.65
CA PHE A 228 5.81 15.00 16.29
C PHE A 228 5.13 14.26 17.45
N GLU A 229 4.22 14.92 18.18
CA GLU A 229 3.42 14.28 19.24
C GLU A 229 2.23 13.47 18.70
N ALA A 230 1.78 13.79 17.47
CA ALA A 230 0.62 13.18 16.81
C ALA A 230 1.02 12.05 15.82
N HIS A 231 2.30 11.61 15.80
CA HIS A 231 2.80 10.62 14.85
C HIS A 231 3.59 9.48 15.53
#